data_b52bfb2fcfb360aabd69ee7d077332c4
#
_entry.id   b52bfb2fcfb360aabd69ee7d077332c4
#
_cell.length_a   1.000
_cell.length_b   1.000
_cell.length_c   1.000
_cell.angle_alpha   90.00
_cell.angle_beta   90.00
_cell.angle_gamma   90.00
#
_symmetry.space_group_name_H-M   'P 1'
#
loop_
_entity.id
_entity.type
_entity.pdbx_description
1 polymer ?
#
loop_
_entity_poly.entity_id
_entity_poly.type
_entity_poly.pdbx_seq_one_letter_code
_entity_poly.pdbx_strand_id
1 'polypeptide(L)'
;MVFDSRVRVTGPAFAEDPMRVPIAFDASALGEVDRIVVAVDRNPIREVLAFEPLRVRPSLSFRFKLEQASPVRVAARTRDGTWHVGSVLVDAGGGGCTVPGATRRDGSWSRTLNRVDARVFPGFGGAAARVRLRVMHPMDTGLAAGIPAFHIETLVLADAARQPLLRLTLHEPVAENPIFSFDLRDAVPPGMTVAGHDNNGNRIAARVSP
;
A
#
# COMPACT_ATOMS: atom_id res chain seq x y z
N MET A 1 -7.97 -18.04 -12.08
CA MET A 1 -8.42 -16.93 -11.22
C MET A 1 -9.83 -17.23 -10.77
N VAL A 2 -10.09 -17.20 -9.46
CA VAL A 2 -11.37 -17.60 -8.85
C VAL A 2 -11.80 -16.53 -7.85
N PHE A 3 -13.07 -16.12 -7.87
CA PHE A 3 -13.61 -15.28 -6.79
C PHE A 3 -13.72 -16.12 -5.51
N ASP A 4 -13.21 -15.59 -4.41
CA ASP A 4 -13.07 -16.33 -3.16
C ASP A 4 -13.31 -15.40 -1.96
N SER A 5 -14.32 -15.73 -1.15
CA SER A 5 -14.69 -14.96 0.05
C SER A 5 -13.62 -14.98 1.15
N ARG A 6 -12.64 -15.88 1.06
CA ARG A 6 -11.47 -15.88 1.96
C ARG A 6 -10.52 -14.70 1.72
N VAL A 7 -10.59 -14.05 0.54
CA VAL A 7 -9.96 -12.75 0.31
C VAL A 7 -10.94 -11.66 0.70
N ARG A 8 -10.84 -11.20 1.94
CA ARG A 8 -11.70 -10.14 2.46
C ARG A 8 -11.14 -8.78 2.07
N VAL A 9 -11.99 -7.94 1.49
CA VAL A 9 -11.65 -6.57 1.11
C VAL A 9 -12.65 -5.63 1.78
N THR A 10 -12.13 -4.62 2.47
CA THR A 10 -12.93 -3.65 3.21
C THR A 10 -12.59 -2.23 2.74
N GLY A 11 -13.59 -1.45 2.43
CA GLY A 11 -13.49 -0.05 2.04
C GLY A 11 -14.80 0.69 2.31
N PRO A 12 -14.84 2.01 2.18
CA PRO A 12 -16.05 2.79 2.33
C PRO A 12 -17.00 2.51 1.15
N ALA A 13 -18.32 2.60 1.39
CA ALA A 13 -19.29 2.54 0.29
C ALA A 13 -19.17 3.78 -0.62
N PHE A 14 -18.85 4.94 -0.04
CA PHE A 14 -18.60 6.20 -0.73
C PHE A 14 -17.31 6.85 -0.21
N ALA A 15 -16.46 7.31 -1.14
CA ALA A 15 -15.22 8.00 -0.83
C ALA A 15 -15.46 9.52 -0.75
N GLU A 16 -15.48 10.07 0.46
CA GLU A 16 -15.60 11.52 0.69
C GLU A 16 -14.37 12.28 0.16
N ASP A 17 -13.18 11.70 0.28
CA ASP A 17 -11.94 12.19 -0.31
C ASP A 17 -11.41 11.18 -1.34
N PRO A 18 -11.65 11.39 -2.65
CA PRO A 18 -11.21 10.47 -3.69
C PRO A 18 -9.68 10.40 -3.85
N MET A 19 -8.93 11.34 -3.25
CA MET A 19 -7.47 11.30 -3.26
C MET A 19 -6.87 10.43 -2.15
N ARG A 20 -7.68 10.00 -1.14
CA ARG A 20 -7.20 9.29 0.05
C ARG A 20 -8.15 8.19 0.52
N VAL A 21 -8.68 7.41 -0.41
CA VAL A 21 -9.65 6.33 -0.14
C VAL A 21 -8.99 5.24 0.71
N PRO A 22 -9.48 4.97 1.93
CA PRO A 22 -8.94 3.90 2.75
C PRO A 22 -9.42 2.54 2.26
N ILE A 23 -8.51 1.58 2.18
CA ILE A 23 -8.80 0.20 1.86
C ILE A 23 -8.00 -0.72 2.78
N ALA A 24 -8.59 -1.85 3.14
CA ALA A 24 -7.89 -2.92 3.84
C ALA A 24 -8.25 -4.26 3.20
N PHE A 25 -7.31 -5.18 3.22
CA PHE A 25 -7.57 -6.56 2.82
C PHE A 25 -6.92 -7.56 3.77
N ASP A 26 -7.48 -8.75 3.81
CA ASP A 26 -6.96 -9.89 4.56
C ASP A 26 -7.22 -11.17 3.76
N ALA A 27 -6.13 -11.83 3.36
CA ALA A 27 -6.12 -13.12 2.66
C ALA A 27 -5.57 -14.25 3.55
N SER A 28 -5.46 -14.05 4.87
CA SER A 28 -4.86 -15.03 5.80
C SER A 28 -5.62 -16.37 5.83
N ALA A 29 -6.91 -16.38 5.52
CA ALA A 29 -7.71 -17.58 5.45
C ALA A 29 -7.35 -18.52 4.27
N LEU A 30 -6.55 -18.05 3.30
CA LEU A 30 -6.02 -18.87 2.21
C LEU A 30 -4.82 -19.73 2.62
N GLY A 31 -4.20 -19.43 3.78
CA GLY A 31 -2.96 -20.06 4.22
C GLY A 31 -1.72 -19.37 3.64
N GLU A 32 -0.91 -20.09 2.84
CA GLU A 32 0.33 -19.54 2.30
C GLU A 32 0.10 -18.77 0.99
N VAL A 33 0.18 -17.46 1.11
CA VAL A 33 0.09 -16.50 0.01
C VAL A 33 1.49 -15.94 -0.25
N ASP A 34 1.93 -15.93 -1.51
CA ASP A 34 3.25 -15.43 -1.90
C ASP A 34 3.19 -14.05 -2.58
N ARG A 35 2.06 -13.69 -3.21
CA ARG A 35 1.89 -12.41 -3.88
C ARG A 35 0.43 -11.95 -3.83
N ILE A 36 0.25 -10.65 -3.63
CA ILE A 36 -1.06 -9.99 -3.69
C ILE A 36 -0.95 -8.79 -4.62
N VAL A 37 -1.92 -8.61 -5.51
CA VAL A 37 -2.03 -7.46 -6.40
C VAL A 37 -3.35 -6.75 -6.11
N VAL A 38 -3.29 -5.44 -5.98
CA VAL A 38 -4.47 -4.59 -5.83
C VAL A 38 -4.67 -3.77 -7.10
N ALA A 39 -5.86 -3.86 -7.67
CA ALA A 39 -6.25 -3.14 -8.88
C ALA A 39 -7.62 -2.48 -8.73
N VAL A 40 -7.80 -1.37 -9.44
CA VAL A 40 -9.04 -0.59 -9.50
C VAL A 40 -9.51 -0.57 -10.96
N ASP A 41 -10.63 -1.21 -11.24
CA ASP A 41 -11.06 -1.54 -12.61
C ASP A 41 -11.19 -0.33 -13.53
N ARG A 42 -11.68 0.80 -13.00
CA ARG A 42 -11.99 2.01 -13.76
C ARG A 42 -11.04 3.17 -13.55
N ASN A 43 -9.96 2.99 -12.77
CA ASN A 43 -8.91 3.99 -12.71
C ASN A 43 -8.13 4.04 -14.03
N PRO A 44 -7.64 5.21 -14.45
CA PRO A 44 -6.77 5.34 -15.63
C PRO A 44 -5.49 4.50 -15.49
N ILE A 45 -4.90 4.47 -14.29
CA ILE A 45 -3.82 3.56 -13.92
C ILE A 45 -4.45 2.53 -12.97
N ARG A 46 -4.60 1.30 -13.45
CA ARG A 46 -5.42 0.29 -12.75
C ARG A 46 -4.70 -0.38 -11.59
N GLU A 47 -3.44 -0.76 -11.76
CA GLU A 47 -2.66 -1.39 -10.70
C GLU A 47 -2.26 -0.34 -9.66
N VAL A 48 -2.57 -0.61 -8.39
CA VAL A 48 -2.27 0.28 -7.28
C VAL A 48 -1.00 -0.15 -6.57
N LEU A 49 -0.90 -1.44 -6.25
CA LEU A 49 0.28 -2.01 -5.64
C LEU A 49 0.34 -3.54 -5.80
N ALA A 50 1.56 -4.07 -5.69
CA ALA A 50 1.80 -5.48 -5.41
C ALA A 50 2.46 -5.64 -4.04
N PHE A 51 2.10 -6.70 -3.32
CA PHE A 51 2.55 -7.01 -1.97
C PHE A 51 3.01 -8.45 -1.87
N GLU A 52 4.24 -8.66 -1.40
CA GLU A 52 4.80 -9.97 -1.10
C GLU A 52 4.92 -10.12 0.43
N PRO A 53 4.02 -10.89 1.08
CA PRO A 53 3.98 -11.05 2.54
C PRO A 53 4.94 -12.16 3.02
N LEU A 54 6.24 -12.01 2.80
CA LEU A 54 7.24 -13.04 3.01
C LEU A 54 7.23 -13.63 4.43
N ARG A 55 7.22 -12.76 5.46
CA ARG A 55 7.23 -13.15 6.89
C ARG A 55 6.20 -12.35 7.72
N VAL A 56 5.28 -11.69 7.05
CA VAL A 56 4.14 -10.97 7.65
C VAL A 56 2.83 -11.67 7.28
N ARG A 57 1.73 -11.29 7.90
CA ARG A 57 0.42 -11.78 7.48
C ARG A 57 0.07 -11.25 6.09
N PRO A 58 -0.64 -12.00 5.25
CA PRO A 58 -1.10 -11.54 3.94
C PRO A 58 -2.29 -10.57 4.09
N SER A 59 -2.09 -9.52 4.87
CA SER A 59 -3.05 -8.46 5.17
C SER A 59 -2.36 -7.11 5.16
N LEU A 60 -3.03 -6.12 4.60
CA LEU A 60 -2.51 -4.76 4.48
C LEU A 60 -3.66 -3.77 4.54
N SER A 61 -3.45 -2.62 5.18
CA SER A 61 -4.29 -1.45 4.99
C SER A 61 -3.45 -0.27 4.49
N PHE A 62 -4.02 0.48 3.55
CA PHE A 62 -3.40 1.63 2.91
C PHE A 62 -4.45 2.58 2.36
N ARG A 63 -4.03 3.65 1.66
CA ARG A 63 -4.91 4.59 0.97
C ARG A 63 -4.49 4.72 -0.48
N PHE A 64 -5.49 4.91 -1.35
CA PHE A 64 -5.26 5.08 -2.79
C PHE A 64 -6.14 6.20 -3.35
N LYS A 65 -5.88 6.57 -4.61
CA LYS A 65 -6.62 7.58 -5.36
C LYS A 65 -7.66 6.90 -6.25
N LEU A 66 -8.89 7.37 -6.21
CA LEU A 66 -10.01 6.82 -6.98
C LEU A 66 -10.55 7.87 -7.95
N GLU A 67 -10.52 7.57 -9.26
CA GLU A 67 -10.99 8.52 -10.27
C GLU A 67 -12.50 8.53 -10.42
N GLN A 68 -13.16 7.40 -10.26
CA GLN A 68 -14.61 7.24 -10.40
C GLN A 68 -15.07 5.98 -9.65
N ALA A 69 -16.40 5.86 -9.46
CA ALA A 69 -16.99 4.65 -8.89
C ALA A 69 -16.46 3.38 -9.54
N SER A 70 -15.83 2.50 -8.75
CA SER A 70 -15.13 1.33 -9.27
C SER A 70 -15.07 0.16 -8.30
N PRO A 71 -15.10 -1.08 -8.80
CA PRO A 71 -14.62 -2.21 -8.05
C PRO A 71 -13.12 -2.06 -7.75
N VAL A 72 -12.76 -2.26 -6.48
CA VAL A 72 -11.39 -2.45 -6.02
C VAL A 72 -11.19 -3.95 -5.84
N ARG A 73 -10.26 -4.52 -6.59
CA ARG A 73 -9.96 -5.96 -6.57
C ARG A 73 -8.66 -6.23 -5.87
N VAL A 74 -8.65 -7.29 -5.07
CA VAL A 74 -7.46 -7.84 -4.42
C VAL A 74 -7.31 -9.28 -4.91
N ALA A 75 -6.26 -9.55 -5.67
CA ALA A 75 -5.92 -10.87 -6.17
C ALA A 75 -4.74 -11.42 -5.35
N ALA A 76 -4.96 -12.49 -4.61
CA ALA A 76 -3.96 -13.18 -3.80
C ALA A 76 -3.56 -14.50 -4.47
N ARG A 77 -2.27 -14.70 -4.66
CA ARG A 77 -1.72 -15.94 -5.24
C ARG A 77 -1.25 -16.85 -4.12
N THR A 78 -1.74 -18.08 -4.13
CA THR A 78 -1.23 -19.17 -3.28
C THR A 78 -0.01 -19.83 -3.92
N ARG A 79 0.78 -20.57 -3.15
CA ARG A 79 2.02 -21.23 -3.63
C ARG A 79 1.82 -22.23 -4.77
N ASP A 80 0.63 -22.79 -4.91
CA ASP A 80 0.26 -23.65 -6.04
C ASP A 80 0.00 -22.89 -7.35
N GLY A 81 0.16 -21.54 -7.33
CA GLY A 81 -0.04 -20.67 -8.48
C GLY A 81 -1.49 -20.22 -8.68
N THR A 82 -2.43 -20.65 -7.83
CA THR A 82 -3.84 -20.27 -7.95
C THR A 82 -4.05 -18.83 -7.49
N TRP A 83 -4.80 -18.04 -8.28
CA TRP A 83 -5.20 -16.69 -7.94
C TRP A 83 -6.62 -16.65 -7.38
N HIS A 84 -6.76 -16.17 -6.14
CA HIS A 84 -8.02 -15.96 -5.43
C HIS A 84 -8.34 -14.47 -5.38
N VAL A 85 -9.57 -14.08 -5.72
CA VAL A 85 -9.94 -12.67 -5.86
C VAL A 85 -11.07 -12.30 -4.90
N GLY A 86 -10.84 -11.28 -4.10
CA GLY A 86 -11.88 -10.55 -3.38
C GLY A 86 -12.09 -9.17 -3.99
N SER A 87 -13.23 -8.55 -3.73
CA SER A 87 -13.50 -7.18 -4.21
C SER A 87 -14.48 -6.43 -3.32
N VAL A 88 -14.41 -5.10 -3.39
CA VAL A 88 -15.40 -4.18 -2.84
C VAL A 88 -15.70 -3.10 -3.88
N LEU A 89 -16.95 -2.69 -4.00
CA LEU A 89 -17.33 -1.53 -4.79
C LEU A 89 -17.18 -0.27 -3.94
N VAL A 90 -16.46 0.72 -4.46
CA VAL A 90 -16.34 2.03 -3.83
C VAL A 90 -16.87 3.08 -4.80
N ASP A 91 -17.82 3.88 -4.36
CA ASP A 91 -18.33 5.03 -5.11
C ASP A 91 -17.53 6.30 -4.76
N ALA A 92 -17.41 7.23 -5.70
CA ALA A 92 -16.70 8.48 -5.51
C ALA A 92 -17.21 9.58 -6.46
N GLY A 93 -17.14 10.82 -6.01
CA GLY A 93 -17.45 12.00 -6.83
C GLY A 93 -16.47 12.28 -7.96
N GLY A 94 -15.35 11.54 -8.04
CA GLY A 94 -14.37 11.61 -9.12
C GLY A 94 -13.16 12.52 -8.83
N GLY A 95 -12.17 12.48 -9.74
CA GLY A 95 -11.02 13.40 -9.73
C GLY A 95 -9.86 13.03 -8.80
N GLY A 96 -9.82 11.81 -8.26
CA GLY A 96 -8.74 11.44 -7.35
C GLY A 96 -7.36 11.31 -7.99
N CYS A 97 -7.31 10.95 -9.28
CA CYS A 97 -6.05 10.73 -10.01
C CYS A 97 -5.59 11.94 -10.83
N THR A 98 -6.49 12.84 -11.17
CA THR A 98 -6.28 13.92 -12.16
C THR A 98 -6.04 15.29 -11.55
N VAL A 99 -6.07 15.41 -10.22
CA VAL A 99 -5.81 16.67 -9.50
C VAL A 99 -4.49 16.63 -8.71
N PRO A 100 -3.79 17.77 -8.57
CA PRO A 100 -2.57 17.84 -7.77
C PRO A 100 -2.81 17.54 -6.30
N GLY A 101 -1.91 16.79 -5.67
CA GLY A 101 -1.89 16.56 -4.23
C GLY A 101 -1.73 17.85 -3.41
N ALA A 102 -2.16 17.81 -2.14
CA ALA A 102 -2.03 18.96 -1.25
C ALA A 102 -0.56 19.37 -1.04
N THR A 103 0.33 18.41 -0.89
CA THR A 103 1.78 18.63 -0.71
C THR A 103 2.43 19.33 -1.90
N ARG A 104 1.93 19.11 -3.12
CA ARG A 104 2.40 19.83 -4.32
C ARG A 104 1.97 21.28 -4.29
N ARG A 105 0.76 21.55 -3.86
CA ARG A 105 0.21 22.91 -3.82
C ARG A 105 0.94 23.83 -2.84
N ASP A 106 1.33 23.31 -1.69
CA ASP A 106 2.04 24.08 -0.66
C ASP A 106 3.57 23.98 -0.74
N GLY A 107 4.11 23.15 -1.64
CA GLY A 107 5.55 22.94 -1.84
C GLY A 107 6.27 22.27 -0.66
N SER A 108 5.54 21.78 0.34
CA SER A 108 6.12 21.24 1.57
C SER A 108 6.89 19.92 1.35
N TRP A 109 6.54 19.18 0.31
CA TRP A 109 7.13 17.86 0.00
C TRP A 109 8.65 17.89 -0.16
N SER A 110 9.21 18.94 -0.76
CA SER A 110 10.63 19.00 -1.12
C SER A 110 11.57 19.01 0.11
N ARG A 111 11.10 19.54 1.25
CA ARG A 111 11.87 19.60 2.49
C ARG A 111 11.85 18.32 3.29
N THR A 112 10.87 17.47 3.06
CA THR A 112 10.63 16.26 3.85
C THR A 112 10.53 15.00 2.98
N LEU A 113 10.91 15.10 1.71
CA LEU A 113 10.88 13.99 0.78
C LEU A 113 11.57 12.77 1.38
N ASN A 114 10.91 11.61 1.24
CA ASN A 114 11.38 10.30 1.69
C ASN A 114 11.62 10.17 3.21
N ARG A 115 11.17 11.14 4.02
CA ARG A 115 11.15 10.97 5.47
C ARG A 115 10.18 9.85 5.83
N VAL A 116 10.67 8.92 6.64
CA VAL A 116 9.90 7.75 7.11
C VAL A 116 9.56 7.92 8.59
N ASP A 117 8.31 7.66 8.94
CA ASP A 117 7.82 7.48 10.31
C ASP A 117 7.27 6.04 10.40
N ALA A 118 7.87 5.22 11.24
CA ALA A 118 7.47 3.83 11.43
C ALA A 118 7.31 3.53 12.92
N ARG A 119 6.17 2.94 13.29
CA ARG A 119 5.85 2.59 14.68
C ARG A 119 5.33 1.17 14.78
N VAL A 120 5.67 0.53 15.89
CA VAL A 120 5.18 -0.80 16.25
C VAL A 120 4.13 -0.66 17.34
N PHE A 121 3.03 -1.36 17.18
CA PHE A 121 1.91 -1.40 18.12
C PHE A 121 1.67 -2.84 18.58
N PRO A 122 1.05 -3.06 19.74
CA PRO A 122 0.58 -4.37 20.15
C PRO A 122 -0.25 -5.04 19.04
N GLY A 123 -0.09 -6.34 18.87
CA GLY A 123 -0.84 -7.11 17.91
C GLY A 123 -2.32 -7.24 18.29
N PHE A 124 -3.16 -7.50 17.30
CA PHE A 124 -4.57 -7.76 17.47
C PHE A 124 -4.99 -8.98 16.62
N GLY A 125 -6.02 -9.71 17.06
CA GLY A 125 -6.53 -10.85 16.29
C GLY A 125 -5.50 -11.97 16.04
N GLY A 126 -4.66 -12.26 17.04
CA GLY A 126 -3.62 -13.29 16.95
C GLY A 126 -2.36 -12.88 16.16
N ALA A 127 -2.21 -11.61 15.80
CA ALA A 127 -0.94 -11.06 15.33
C ALA A 127 0.00 -10.78 16.52
N ALA A 128 1.31 -10.96 16.35
CA ALA A 128 2.28 -10.64 17.39
C ALA A 128 2.42 -9.12 17.57
N ALA A 129 2.43 -8.37 16.48
CA ALA A 129 2.47 -6.92 16.49
C ALA A 129 1.90 -6.35 15.18
N ARG A 130 1.50 -5.06 15.22
CA ARG A 130 1.14 -4.27 14.04
C ARG A 130 2.21 -3.23 13.79
N VAL A 131 2.67 -3.12 12.56
CA VAL A 131 3.57 -2.06 12.12
C VAL A 131 2.78 -1.05 11.29
N ARG A 132 2.96 0.23 11.59
CA ARG A 132 2.46 1.33 10.77
C ARG A 132 3.65 2.09 10.20
N LEU A 133 3.71 2.15 8.89
CA LEU A 133 4.75 2.82 8.12
C LEU A 133 4.15 3.99 7.36
N ARG A 134 4.72 5.18 7.50
CA ARG A 134 4.40 6.36 6.71
C ARG A 134 5.64 6.86 6.01
N VAL A 135 5.51 7.19 4.73
CA VAL A 135 6.59 7.83 3.94
C VAL A 135 6.09 9.18 3.43
N MET A 136 6.90 10.21 3.56
CA MET A 136 6.58 11.53 3.00
C MET A 136 6.92 11.56 1.52
N HIS A 137 5.89 11.55 0.67
CA HIS A 137 6.06 11.56 -0.79
C HIS A 137 4.79 12.08 -1.48
N PRO A 138 4.88 12.90 -2.54
CA PRO A 138 3.71 13.45 -3.23
C PRO A 138 2.89 12.40 -3.98
N MET A 139 3.50 11.30 -4.43
CA MET A 139 2.82 10.24 -5.18
C MET A 139 2.00 10.79 -6.35
N ASP A 140 2.64 11.61 -7.20
CA ASP A 140 1.97 12.22 -8.36
C ASP A 140 1.71 11.18 -9.44
N THR A 141 0.51 11.22 -10.01
CA THR A 141 0.07 10.26 -11.04
C THR A 141 0.61 10.55 -12.44
N GLY A 142 1.07 11.76 -12.70
CA GLY A 142 1.38 12.24 -14.05
C GLY A 142 0.14 12.63 -14.87
N LEU A 143 -1.06 12.52 -14.30
CA LEU A 143 -2.33 12.83 -14.98
C LEU A 143 -2.81 14.27 -14.70
N ALA A 144 -2.28 14.92 -13.68
CA ALA A 144 -2.52 16.32 -13.41
C ALA A 144 -1.71 17.20 -14.37
N ALA A 145 -2.33 18.22 -14.95
CA ALA A 145 -1.69 19.09 -15.96
C ALA A 145 -0.39 19.72 -15.43
N GLY A 146 0.71 19.55 -16.18
CA GLY A 146 2.02 20.10 -15.85
C GLY A 146 2.78 19.41 -14.72
N ILE A 147 2.26 18.31 -14.17
CA ILE A 147 2.93 17.57 -13.10
C ILE A 147 3.28 16.16 -13.63
N PRO A 148 4.59 15.85 -13.82
CA PRO A 148 5.00 14.52 -14.23
C PRO A 148 4.74 13.47 -13.15
N ALA A 149 4.68 12.19 -13.54
CA ALA A 149 4.59 11.09 -12.59
C ALA A 149 5.81 11.11 -11.65
N PHE A 150 5.52 11.11 -10.35
CA PHE A 150 6.56 11.05 -9.32
C PHE A 150 6.04 10.26 -8.14
N HIS A 151 6.48 9.01 -8.00
CA HIS A 151 5.95 8.06 -7.03
C HIS A 151 7.03 7.13 -6.48
N ILE A 152 6.78 6.59 -5.31
CA ILE A 152 7.61 5.51 -4.76
C ILE A 152 7.34 4.25 -5.58
N GLU A 153 8.40 3.60 -6.06
CA GLU A 153 8.30 2.34 -6.80
C GLU A 153 8.39 1.12 -5.88
N THR A 154 9.30 1.17 -4.91
CA THR A 154 9.54 0.00 -4.05
C THR A 154 9.73 0.38 -2.59
N LEU A 155 9.23 -0.47 -1.69
CA LEU A 155 9.56 -0.45 -0.28
C LEU A 155 9.79 -1.89 0.20
N VAL A 156 10.87 -2.10 0.94
CA VAL A 156 11.22 -3.37 1.57
C VAL A 156 11.38 -3.13 3.06
N LEU A 157 10.66 -3.90 3.87
CA LEU A 157 10.94 -4.02 5.30
C LEU A 157 11.81 -5.26 5.51
N ALA A 158 12.91 -5.11 6.23
CA ALA A 158 13.84 -6.20 6.53
C ALA A 158 14.22 -6.20 8.01
N ASP A 159 14.66 -7.35 8.53
CA ASP A 159 15.24 -7.50 9.87
C ASP A 159 16.71 -7.03 9.92
N ALA A 160 17.36 -7.15 11.09
CA ALA A 160 18.76 -6.76 11.30
C ALA A 160 19.72 -7.56 10.41
N ALA A 161 19.39 -8.79 10.03
CA ALA A 161 20.17 -9.62 9.12
C ALA A 161 19.88 -9.31 7.64
N ARG A 162 19.14 -8.22 7.36
CA ARG A 162 18.69 -7.81 6.01
C ARG A 162 17.80 -8.85 5.31
N GLN A 163 17.20 -9.76 6.07
CA GLN A 163 16.23 -10.69 5.49
C GLN A 163 14.88 -9.98 5.35
N PRO A 164 14.28 -9.97 4.16
CA PRO A 164 13.05 -9.25 3.92
C PRO A 164 11.87 -9.90 4.66
N LEU A 165 11.08 -9.06 5.32
CA LEU A 165 9.82 -9.40 5.97
C LEU A 165 8.65 -9.22 5.00
N LEU A 166 8.71 -8.17 4.19
CA LEU A 166 7.77 -7.88 3.11
C LEU A 166 8.43 -7.07 2.00
N ARG A 167 7.81 -7.11 0.81
CA ARG A 167 8.08 -6.17 -0.29
C ARG A 167 6.78 -5.55 -0.78
N LEU A 168 6.83 -4.26 -1.08
CA LEU A 168 5.79 -3.51 -1.77
C LEU A 168 6.36 -2.98 -3.08
N THR A 169 5.65 -3.25 -4.18
CA THR A 169 5.80 -2.51 -5.44
C THR A 169 4.60 -1.57 -5.53
N LEU A 170 4.85 -0.29 -5.71
CA LEU A 170 3.83 0.76 -5.65
C LEU A 170 3.69 1.41 -7.02
N HIS A 171 2.47 1.84 -7.31
CA HIS A 171 2.15 2.60 -8.51
C HIS A 171 1.53 3.94 -8.13
N GLU A 172 1.37 4.81 -9.10
CA GLU A 172 0.95 6.19 -8.97
C GLU A 172 -0.39 6.40 -8.24
N PRO A 173 -1.37 5.47 -8.35
CA PRO A 173 -2.63 5.62 -7.61
C PRO A 173 -2.54 5.47 -6.10
N VAL A 174 -1.40 5.05 -5.54
CA VAL A 174 -1.22 5.13 -4.08
C VAL A 174 -1.34 6.59 -3.64
N ALA A 175 -2.05 6.85 -2.53
CA ALA A 175 -2.28 8.21 -2.04
C ALA A 175 -0.99 8.92 -1.61
N GLU A 176 -0.97 10.26 -1.66
CA GLU A 176 0.16 11.06 -1.16
C GLU A 176 0.46 10.75 0.31
N ASN A 177 1.73 10.87 0.69
CA ASN A 177 2.20 10.53 2.03
C ASN A 177 1.71 9.14 2.48
N PRO A 178 2.01 8.09 1.69
CA PRO A 178 1.43 6.79 1.89
C PRO A 178 1.62 6.26 3.30
N ILE A 179 0.56 5.66 3.82
CA ILE A 179 0.54 4.98 5.11
C ILE A 179 0.16 3.53 4.86
N PHE A 180 1.03 2.62 5.32
CA PHE A 180 0.79 1.18 5.28
C PHE A 180 0.70 0.65 6.69
N SER A 181 -0.28 -0.22 6.97
CA SER A 181 -0.34 -0.97 8.23
C SER A 181 -0.45 -2.45 7.92
N PHE A 182 0.40 -3.24 8.54
CA PHE A 182 0.49 -4.69 8.35
C PHE A 182 0.81 -5.39 9.67
N ASP A 183 0.52 -6.67 9.73
CA ASP A 183 0.63 -7.47 10.94
C ASP A 183 1.79 -8.46 10.83
N LEU A 184 2.66 -8.47 11.84
CA LEU A 184 3.70 -9.48 11.98
C LEU A 184 3.09 -10.81 12.42
N ARG A 185 3.54 -11.92 11.85
CA ARG A 185 3.13 -13.28 12.26
C ARG A 185 3.75 -13.64 13.60
N ASP A 186 5.05 -13.40 13.70
CA ASP A 186 5.90 -13.79 14.83
C ASP A 186 6.32 -12.57 15.64
N ALA A 187 7.13 -12.79 16.68
CA ALA A 187 7.67 -11.73 17.51
C ALA A 187 8.37 -10.65 16.66
N VAL A 188 8.33 -9.41 17.16
CA VAL A 188 8.95 -8.26 16.49
C VAL A 188 10.45 -8.53 16.31
N PRO A 189 10.98 -8.61 15.08
CA PRO A 189 12.40 -8.79 14.88
C PRO A 189 13.16 -7.54 15.33
N PRO A 190 14.33 -7.69 15.98
CA PRO A 190 15.14 -6.55 16.35
C PRO A 190 15.70 -5.84 15.12
N GLY A 191 15.94 -4.53 15.23
CA GLY A 191 16.67 -3.76 14.23
C GLY A 191 16.01 -3.70 12.85
N MET A 192 14.69 -3.72 12.77
CA MET A 192 13.97 -3.60 11.49
C MET A 192 14.36 -2.31 10.76
N THR A 193 14.50 -2.43 9.46
CA THR A 193 14.80 -1.31 8.55
C THR A 193 13.83 -1.28 7.38
N VAL A 194 13.52 -0.06 6.91
CA VAL A 194 12.80 0.18 5.66
C VAL A 194 13.80 0.70 4.64
N ALA A 195 13.78 0.15 3.43
CA ALA A 195 14.56 0.61 2.28
C ALA A 195 13.68 0.64 1.03
N GLY A 196 13.99 1.54 0.10
CA GLY A 196 13.26 1.65 -1.15
C GLY A 196 13.78 2.78 -2.02
N HIS A 197 13.06 3.08 -3.10
CA HIS A 197 13.35 4.19 -4.00
C HIS A 197 12.07 4.66 -4.71
N ASP A 198 12.11 5.87 -5.22
CA ASP A 198 11.12 6.43 -6.12
C ASP A 198 11.58 6.34 -7.59
N ASN A 199 10.69 6.68 -8.53
CA ASN A 199 10.96 6.63 -9.97
C ASN A 199 11.97 7.68 -10.47
N ASN A 200 12.42 8.59 -9.61
CA ASN A 200 13.54 9.51 -9.88
C ASN A 200 14.87 9.01 -9.27
N GLY A 201 14.88 7.81 -8.67
CA GLY A 201 16.06 7.21 -8.06
C GLY A 201 16.41 7.75 -6.67
N ASN A 202 15.54 8.57 -6.03
CA ASN A 202 15.78 9.02 -4.67
C ASN A 202 15.59 7.85 -3.71
N ARG A 203 16.57 7.65 -2.82
CA ARG A 203 16.56 6.53 -1.86
C ARG A 203 15.69 6.82 -0.65
N ILE A 204 15.02 5.80 -0.18
CA ILE A 204 14.29 5.75 1.07
C ILE A 204 15.05 4.82 2.01
N ALA A 205 15.41 5.28 3.21
CA ALA A 205 16.08 4.45 4.20
C ALA A 205 15.76 4.94 5.61
N ALA A 206 15.28 4.04 6.48
CA ALA A 206 14.99 4.34 7.88
C ALA A 206 15.09 3.10 8.77
N ARG A 207 15.29 3.33 10.07
CA ARG A 207 15.09 2.30 11.09
C ARG A 207 13.66 2.39 11.62
N VAL A 208 13.09 1.23 11.91
CA VAL A 208 11.78 1.13 12.59
C VAL A 208 12.06 1.12 14.09
N SER A 209 11.54 2.12 14.79
CA SER A 209 11.61 2.17 16.25
C SER A 209 10.48 1.34 16.86
N PRO A 210 10.76 0.57 17.91
CA PRO A 210 9.73 -0.16 18.67
C PRO A 210 8.76 0.78 19.37
#